data_4c0b8c19c622b7c595eb9655c3d4a597
#
_entry.id   4c0b8c19c622b7c595eb9655c3d4a597
#
_cell.length_a   1.000
_cell.length_b   1.000
_cell.length_c   1.000
_cell.angle_alpha   90.00
_cell.angle_beta   90.00
_cell.angle_gamma   90.00
#
_symmetry.space_group_name_H-M   'P 1'
#
loop_
_entity.id
_entity.type
_entity.pdbx_description
1 polymer ?
#
loop_
_entity_poly.entity_id
_entity_poly.type
_entity_poly.pdbx_seq_one_letter_code
_entity_poly.pdbx_strand_id
1 'polypeptide(L)'
;MFQIGMIVRFIEAGDETKDKVLVEINKIRDMLNEGADFAEIAKEHSDGPSGANGGNLGFFGKGMMVKPFEDAAFALMPGEISEVIETQFGYHIIKILEKKGNEVNASHILKMVEANEDDVQANIQLMEDVSQKLADGEEFTELAKTYSEDDETAVNGGIIGEFTKDTYPEMFKKHIEKLEVGESTELIREQENFYIFSILNKVPEREYQYTEIFDKLKEMVTSQKEQELYGNWIKELMQDTYVEILIEE
;
A
#
# COMPACT_ATOMS: atom_id res chain seq x y z
N MET A 1 -1.69 -29.93 12.38
CA MET A 1 -1.64 -28.55 11.86
C MET A 1 -3.04 -28.12 11.47
N PHE A 2 -3.27 -26.82 11.34
CA PHE A 2 -4.55 -26.24 10.91
C PHE A 2 -4.30 -25.41 9.67
N GLN A 3 -5.15 -25.58 8.67
CA GLN A 3 -5.16 -24.73 7.49
C GLN A 3 -6.00 -23.50 7.77
N ILE A 4 -5.38 -22.32 7.61
CA ILE A 4 -6.00 -21.04 7.95
C ILE A 4 -6.33 -20.30 6.65
N GLY A 5 -7.54 -19.76 6.61
CA GLY A 5 -8.00 -18.84 5.58
C GLY A 5 -8.07 -17.41 6.10
N MET A 6 -7.89 -16.45 5.20
CA MET A 6 -7.98 -15.02 5.44
C MET A 6 -8.76 -14.35 4.31
N ILE A 7 -9.70 -13.51 4.68
CA ILE A 7 -10.31 -12.50 3.80
C ILE A 7 -9.84 -11.15 4.31
N VAL A 8 -9.26 -10.34 3.46
CA VAL A 8 -8.76 -9.01 3.81
C VAL A 8 -9.35 -7.96 2.88
N ARG A 9 -9.66 -6.80 3.46
CA ARG A 9 -10.01 -5.57 2.75
C ARG A 9 -9.10 -4.46 3.22
N PHE A 10 -8.49 -3.75 2.28
CA PHE A 10 -7.67 -2.59 2.56
C PHE A 10 -8.56 -1.34 2.71
N ILE A 11 -8.20 -0.45 3.62
CA ILE A 11 -8.89 0.84 3.74
C ILE A 11 -8.28 1.77 2.70
N GLU A 12 -8.85 1.74 1.50
CA GLU A 12 -8.48 2.60 0.40
C GLU A 12 -9.67 3.51 0.02
N ALA A 13 -9.35 4.63 -0.61
CA ALA A 13 -10.36 5.53 -1.13
C ALA A 13 -11.18 4.84 -2.23
N GLY A 14 -12.48 4.86 -2.10
CA GLY A 14 -13.40 4.37 -3.10
C GLY A 14 -13.48 5.27 -4.34
N ASP A 15 -14.17 4.79 -5.39
CA ASP A 15 -14.27 5.51 -6.66
C ASP A 15 -14.90 6.89 -6.49
N GLU A 16 -15.91 7.04 -5.61
CA GLU A 16 -16.56 8.34 -5.36
C GLU A 16 -15.57 9.34 -4.75
N THR A 17 -14.72 8.90 -3.84
CA THR A 17 -13.67 9.73 -3.23
C THR A 17 -12.61 10.10 -4.27
N LYS A 18 -12.15 9.15 -5.08
CA LYS A 18 -11.23 9.37 -6.20
C LYS A 18 -11.79 10.39 -7.20
N ASP A 19 -13.05 10.24 -7.59
CA ASP A 19 -13.74 11.15 -8.51
C ASP A 19 -13.84 12.58 -7.95
N LYS A 20 -14.15 12.74 -6.66
CA LYS A 20 -14.18 14.06 -6.00
C LYS A 20 -12.81 14.74 -6.07
N VAL A 21 -11.75 14.03 -5.72
CA VAL A 21 -10.38 14.56 -5.76
C VAL A 21 -9.94 14.86 -7.21
N LEU A 22 -10.32 14.01 -8.16
CA LEU A 22 -10.05 14.23 -9.58
C LEU A 22 -10.76 15.50 -10.11
N VAL A 23 -11.99 15.75 -9.68
CA VAL A 23 -12.71 17.00 -10.02
C VAL A 23 -12.00 18.21 -9.42
N GLU A 24 -11.51 18.13 -8.18
CA GLU A 24 -10.77 19.21 -7.53
C GLU A 24 -9.48 19.55 -8.26
N ILE A 25 -8.65 18.55 -8.58
CA ILE A 25 -7.38 18.82 -9.25
C ILE A 25 -7.58 19.31 -10.68
N ASN A 26 -8.63 18.89 -11.37
CA ASN A 26 -8.97 19.44 -12.69
C ASN A 26 -9.35 20.91 -12.60
N LYS A 27 -10.09 21.36 -11.58
CA LYS A 27 -10.35 22.79 -11.35
C LYS A 27 -9.06 23.58 -11.12
N ILE A 28 -8.12 23.01 -10.36
CA ILE A 28 -6.79 23.61 -10.16
C ILE A 28 -6.07 23.75 -11.50
N ARG A 29 -6.11 22.72 -12.33
CA ARG A 29 -5.52 22.75 -13.66
C ARG A 29 -6.15 23.83 -14.54
N ASP A 30 -7.47 23.99 -14.50
CA ASP A 30 -8.17 25.02 -15.25
C ASP A 30 -7.72 26.43 -14.83
N MET A 31 -7.56 26.70 -13.52
CA MET A 31 -7.01 27.97 -13.02
C MET A 31 -5.59 28.23 -13.54
N LEU A 32 -4.74 27.21 -13.60
CA LEU A 32 -3.39 27.31 -14.14
C LEU A 32 -3.39 27.59 -15.65
N ASN A 33 -4.32 26.99 -16.39
CA ASN A 33 -4.51 27.23 -17.83
C ASN A 33 -5.02 28.64 -18.12
N GLU A 34 -5.79 29.23 -17.20
CA GLU A 34 -6.25 30.62 -17.23
C GLU A 34 -5.16 31.63 -16.85
N GLY A 35 -3.98 31.13 -16.43
CA GLY A 35 -2.80 31.97 -16.16
C GLY A 35 -2.55 32.27 -14.69
N ALA A 36 -3.17 31.55 -13.75
CA ALA A 36 -2.85 31.66 -12.34
C ALA A 36 -1.37 31.31 -12.08
N ASP A 37 -0.78 31.93 -11.05
CA ASP A 37 0.60 31.63 -10.66
C ASP A 37 0.71 30.24 -10.04
N PHE A 38 1.55 29.40 -10.59
CA PHE A 38 1.69 28.01 -10.17
C PHE A 38 2.12 27.89 -8.69
N ALA A 39 3.04 28.75 -8.24
CA ALA A 39 3.57 28.67 -6.90
C ALA A 39 2.54 29.10 -5.85
N GLU A 40 1.71 30.11 -6.16
CA GLU A 40 0.63 30.51 -5.28
C GLU A 40 -0.47 29.45 -5.20
N ILE A 41 -0.87 28.87 -6.35
CA ILE A 41 -1.83 27.77 -6.38
C ILE A 41 -1.29 26.52 -5.65
N ALA A 42 0.00 26.21 -5.78
CA ALA A 42 0.62 25.11 -5.05
C ALA A 42 0.58 25.33 -3.52
N LYS A 43 0.84 26.56 -3.05
CA LYS A 43 0.76 26.89 -1.63
C LYS A 43 -0.65 26.77 -1.06
N GLU A 44 -1.65 27.12 -1.87
CA GLU A 44 -3.05 27.16 -1.43
C GLU A 44 -3.71 25.77 -1.49
N HIS A 45 -3.36 24.96 -2.49
CA HIS A 45 -4.13 23.77 -2.82
C HIS A 45 -3.35 22.44 -2.76
N SER A 46 -2.01 22.47 -2.68
CA SER A 46 -1.24 21.24 -2.66
C SER A 46 -1.24 20.60 -1.26
N ASP A 47 -1.59 19.32 -1.20
CA ASP A 47 -1.51 18.52 0.03
C ASP A 47 -0.09 18.00 0.28
N GLY A 48 0.81 18.09 -0.72
CA GLY A 48 2.19 17.62 -0.60
C GLY A 48 3.08 18.57 0.21
N PRO A 49 4.14 18.06 0.85
CA PRO A 49 5.05 18.85 1.72
C PRO A 49 5.76 19.98 0.97
N SER A 50 5.94 19.86 -0.34
CA SER A 50 6.51 20.92 -1.18
C SER A 50 5.55 22.09 -1.43
N GLY A 51 4.25 21.94 -1.14
CA GLY A 51 3.23 22.96 -1.36
C GLY A 51 3.59 24.30 -0.73
N ALA A 52 4.03 24.30 0.54
CA ALA A 52 4.46 25.51 1.26
C ALA A 52 5.58 26.30 0.53
N ASN A 53 6.40 25.59 -0.28
CA ASN A 53 7.48 26.18 -1.10
C ASN A 53 7.08 26.35 -2.56
N GLY A 54 5.77 26.52 -2.86
CA GLY A 54 5.25 26.67 -4.23
C GLY A 54 5.38 25.42 -5.08
N GLY A 55 5.39 24.25 -4.43
CA GLY A 55 5.49 22.94 -5.08
C GLY A 55 6.90 22.56 -5.56
N ASN A 56 7.93 23.36 -5.25
CA ASN A 56 9.28 23.19 -5.82
C ASN A 56 9.94 21.90 -5.26
N LEU A 57 10.36 21.01 -6.18
CA LEU A 57 11.04 19.75 -5.89
C LEU A 57 12.56 19.84 -6.12
N GLY A 58 13.06 20.93 -6.72
CA GLY A 58 14.45 21.03 -7.16
C GLY A 58 14.75 20.16 -8.37
N PHE A 59 16.05 19.92 -8.62
CA PHE A 59 16.52 19.04 -9.69
C PHE A 59 16.47 17.57 -9.24
N PHE A 60 15.98 16.72 -10.13
CA PHE A 60 16.01 15.26 -9.96
C PHE A 60 16.30 14.54 -11.27
N GLY A 61 16.97 13.41 -11.17
CA GLY A 61 17.26 12.51 -12.28
C GLY A 61 16.28 11.34 -12.37
N LYS A 62 16.48 10.51 -13.39
CA LYS A 62 15.68 9.28 -13.57
C LYS A 62 15.92 8.31 -12.42
N GLY A 63 14.84 7.62 -12.02
CA GLY A 63 14.82 6.67 -10.92
C GLY A 63 14.62 7.31 -9.54
N MET A 64 14.47 8.63 -9.44
CA MET A 64 14.26 9.33 -8.18
C MET A 64 12.79 9.57 -7.85
N MET A 65 11.91 9.45 -8.84
CA MET A 65 10.46 9.65 -8.68
C MET A 65 9.70 8.39 -9.10
N VAL A 66 8.44 8.27 -8.68
CA VAL A 66 7.58 7.19 -9.15
C VAL A 66 7.35 7.28 -10.64
N LYS A 67 7.25 6.13 -11.30
CA LYS A 67 7.32 6.00 -12.75
C LYS A 67 6.34 6.90 -13.52
N PRO A 68 5.04 6.99 -13.17
CA PRO A 68 4.11 7.85 -13.91
C PRO A 68 4.48 9.33 -13.82
N PHE A 69 4.92 9.79 -12.64
CA PHE A 69 5.38 11.16 -12.43
C PHE A 69 6.65 11.46 -13.22
N GLU A 70 7.63 10.54 -13.16
CA GLU A 70 8.89 10.68 -13.88
C GLU A 70 8.67 10.77 -15.40
N ASP A 71 7.91 9.85 -15.96
CA ASP A 71 7.62 9.83 -17.40
C ASP A 71 6.98 11.13 -17.88
N ALA A 72 6.01 11.66 -17.12
CA ALA A 72 5.39 12.93 -17.43
C ALA A 72 6.38 14.09 -17.32
N ALA A 73 7.16 14.18 -16.24
CA ALA A 73 8.11 15.26 -16.02
C ALA A 73 9.19 15.31 -17.11
N PHE A 74 9.71 14.15 -17.53
CA PHE A 74 10.74 14.09 -18.57
C PHE A 74 10.20 14.32 -19.98
N ALA A 75 8.91 14.10 -20.23
CA ALA A 75 8.28 14.37 -21.53
C ALA A 75 8.04 15.86 -21.79
N LEU A 76 7.75 16.65 -20.74
CA LEU A 76 7.43 18.08 -20.85
C LEU A 76 8.67 18.94 -21.14
N MET A 77 8.44 20.11 -21.75
CA MET A 77 9.46 21.14 -21.96
C MET A 77 9.47 22.17 -20.82
N PRO A 78 10.58 22.92 -20.60
CA PRO A 78 10.60 24.02 -19.64
C PRO A 78 9.47 25.02 -19.87
N GLY A 79 8.72 25.32 -18.80
CA GLY A 79 7.55 26.20 -18.81
C GLY A 79 6.22 25.47 -19.01
N GLU A 80 6.22 24.23 -19.50
CA GLU A 80 4.99 23.46 -19.70
C GLU A 80 4.43 22.90 -18.39
N ILE A 81 3.11 22.74 -18.37
CA ILE A 81 2.33 22.14 -17.28
C ILE A 81 1.72 20.84 -17.81
N SER A 82 1.74 19.78 -16.97
CA SER A 82 1.20 18.47 -17.34
C SER A 82 -0.33 18.43 -17.37
N GLU A 83 -0.86 17.38 -17.99
CA GLU A 83 -2.16 16.84 -17.63
C GLU A 83 -2.16 16.39 -16.17
N VAL A 84 -3.32 15.98 -15.65
CA VAL A 84 -3.41 15.33 -14.34
C VAL A 84 -2.75 13.95 -14.43
N ILE A 85 -1.79 13.69 -13.56
CA ILE A 85 -1.03 12.44 -13.50
C ILE A 85 -1.42 11.69 -12.23
N GLU A 86 -1.92 10.48 -12.38
CA GLU A 86 -2.23 9.60 -11.27
C GLU A 86 -1.00 8.82 -10.82
N THR A 87 -0.80 8.73 -9.51
CA THR A 87 0.22 7.90 -8.87
C THR A 87 -0.35 7.25 -7.61
N GLN A 88 0.40 6.36 -6.97
CA GLN A 88 0.04 5.79 -5.67
C GLN A 88 -0.17 6.82 -4.53
N PHE A 89 0.28 8.07 -4.72
CA PHE A 89 0.12 9.15 -3.74
C PHE A 89 -1.12 10.02 -4.00
N GLY A 90 -1.79 9.84 -5.13
CA GLY A 90 -2.90 10.65 -5.59
C GLY A 90 -2.66 11.29 -6.95
N TYR A 91 -3.28 12.42 -7.18
CA TYR A 91 -3.24 13.14 -8.45
C TYR A 91 -2.25 14.30 -8.41
N HIS A 92 -1.45 14.43 -9.48
CA HIS A 92 -0.42 15.45 -9.60
C HIS A 92 -0.63 16.33 -10.82
N ILE A 93 -0.28 17.62 -10.70
CA ILE A 93 0.00 18.52 -11.81
C ILE A 93 1.45 18.93 -11.70
N ILE A 94 2.22 18.82 -12.79
CA ILE A 94 3.67 19.05 -12.81
C ILE A 94 3.96 20.24 -13.73
N LYS A 95 4.84 21.14 -13.28
CA LYS A 95 5.39 22.21 -14.10
C LYS A 95 6.90 22.09 -14.17
N ILE A 96 7.45 22.04 -15.39
CA ILE A 96 8.90 22.01 -15.57
C ILE A 96 9.43 23.44 -15.54
N LEU A 97 10.40 23.68 -14.68
CA LEU A 97 11.08 24.96 -14.54
C LEU A 97 12.33 25.03 -15.42
N GLU A 98 13.13 23.96 -15.41
CA GLU A 98 14.42 23.88 -16.11
C GLU A 98 14.78 22.44 -16.45
N LYS A 99 15.53 22.23 -17.53
CA LYS A 99 16.20 20.95 -17.84
C LYS A 99 17.70 21.15 -17.97
N LYS A 100 18.48 20.28 -17.32
CA LYS A 100 19.94 20.34 -17.33
C LYS A 100 20.53 18.94 -17.49
N GLY A 101 21.01 18.64 -18.71
CA GLY A 101 21.50 17.31 -19.01
C GLY A 101 20.43 16.24 -18.82
N ASN A 102 20.66 15.31 -17.89
CA ASN A 102 19.74 14.22 -17.58
C ASN A 102 18.84 14.52 -16.35
N GLU A 103 18.82 15.77 -15.89
CA GLU A 103 18.01 16.20 -14.73
C GLU A 103 16.95 17.21 -15.15
N VAL A 104 15.82 17.19 -14.43
CA VAL A 104 14.74 18.16 -14.56
C VAL A 104 14.53 18.86 -13.23
N ASN A 105 14.30 20.18 -13.25
CA ASN A 105 13.82 20.96 -12.13
C ASN A 105 12.33 21.18 -12.34
N ALA A 106 11.52 20.74 -11.36
CA ALA A 106 10.07 20.83 -11.46
C ALA A 106 9.44 21.36 -10.18
N SER A 107 8.26 21.92 -10.34
CA SER A 107 7.27 22.10 -9.27
C SER A 107 6.09 21.19 -9.52
N HIS A 108 5.41 20.78 -8.43
CA HIS A 108 4.18 20.01 -8.54
C HIS A 108 3.10 20.48 -7.55
N ILE A 109 1.87 20.16 -7.87
CA ILE A 109 0.72 20.23 -7.00
C ILE A 109 0.24 18.79 -6.82
N LEU A 110 0.10 18.34 -5.59
CA LEU A 110 -0.43 17.02 -5.24
C LEU A 110 -1.79 17.19 -4.56
N LYS A 111 -2.77 16.44 -5.00
CA LYS A 111 -4.00 16.18 -4.26
C LYS A 111 -3.97 14.71 -3.83
N MET A 112 -3.80 14.49 -2.53
CA MET A 112 -3.81 13.14 -1.96
C MET A 112 -5.18 12.50 -2.11
N VAL A 113 -5.20 11.19 -2.33
CA VAL A 113 -6.41 10.39 -2.38
C VAL A 113 -6.39 9.48 -1.15
N GLU A 114 -7.07 9.92 -0.10
CA GLU A 114 -7.17 9.19 1.16
C GLU A 114 -8.59 8.70 1.37
N ALA A 115 -8.74 7.51 1.95
CA ALA A 115 -10.05 6.98 2.31
C ALA A 115 -10.72 7.89 3.34
N ASN A 116 -11.97 8.21 3.12
CA ASN A 116 -12.80 8.97 4.06
C ASN A 116 -13.65 8.03 4.92
N GLU A 117 -14.46 8.62 5.81
CA GLU A 117 -15.31 7.85 6.72
C GLU A 117 -16.36 7.01 5.98
N ASP A 118 -16.88 7.50 4.85
CA ASP A 118 -17.86 6.76 4.04
C ASP A 118 -17.21 5.54 3.38
N ASP A 119 -15.96 5.66 2.91
CA ASP A 119 -15.19 4.53 2.36
C ASP A 119 -14.92 3.47 3.44
N VAL A 120 -14.58 3.91 4.65
CA VAL A 120 -14.39 3.01 5.80
C VAL A 120 -15.70 2.29 6.15
N GLN A 121 -16.82 3.01 6.22
CA GLN A 121 -18.14 2.43 6.52
C GLN A 121 -18.60 1.46 5.43
N ALA A 122 -18.36 1.77 4.17
CA ALA A 122 -18.67 0.87 3.06
C ALA A 122 -17.91 -0.47 3.17
N ASN A 123 -16.61 -0.41 3.54
CA ASN A 123 -15.82 -1.62 3.78
C ASN A 123 -16.31 -2.41 5.01
N ILE A 124 -16.67 -1.73 6.10
CA ILE A 124 -17.26 -2.39 7.29
C ILE A 124 -18.53 -3.11 6.90
N GLN A 125 -19.47 -2.45 6.21
CA GLN A 125 -20.73 -3.04 5.80
C GLN A 125 -20.52 -4.26 4.89
N LEU A 126 -19.58 -4.14 3.92
CA LEU A 126 -19.24 -5.25 3.04
C LEU A 126 -18.70 -6.46 3.82
N MET A 127 -17.81 -6.22 4.79
CA MET A 127 -17.21 -7.30 5.58
C MET A 127 -18.18 -7.90 6.60
N GLU A 128 -19.14 -7.11 7.12
CA GLU A 128 -20.26 -7.62 7.93
C GLU A 128 -21.18 -8.50 7.09
N ASP A 129 -21.48 -8.13 5.83
CA ASP A 129 -22.24 -8.95 4.90
C ASP A 129 -21.51 -10.27 4.59
N VAL A 130 -20.18 -10.24 4.43
CA VAL A 130 -19.36 -11.46 4.27
C VAL A 130 -19.41 -12.33 5.52
N SER A 131 -19.31 -11.73 6.71
CA SER A 131 -19.44 -12.45 7.98
C SER A 131 -20.83 -13.12 8.11
N GLN A 132 -21.89 -12.43 7.71
CA GLN A 132 -23.23 -13.00 7.72
C GLN A 132 -23.38 -14.18 6.74
N LYS A 133 -22.81 -14.08 5.54
CA LYS A 133 -22.80 -15.19 4.56
C LYS A 133 -22.07 -16.41 5.09
N LEU A 134 -20.95 -16.21 5.78
CA LEU A 134 -20.24 -17.30 6.46
C LEU A 134 -21.13 -17.95 7.54
N ALA A 135 -21.83 -17.15 8.34
CA ALA A 135 -22.76 -17.66 9.36
C ALA A 135 -23.96 -18.40 8.75
N ASP A 136 -24.38 -18.01 7.54
CA ASP A 136 -25.44 -18.69 6.77
C ASP A 136 -24.93 -19.98 6.08
N GLY A 137 -23.63 -20.29 6.18
CA GLY A 137 -23.00 -21.51 5.69
C GLY A 137 -22.45 -21.44 4.27
N GLU A 138 -22.23 -20.25 3.72
CA GLU A 138 -21.51 -20.10 2.47
C GLU A 138 -20.04 -20.49 2.64
N GLU A 139 -19.43 -21.06 1.61
CA GLU A 139 -18.07 -21.57 1.64
C GLU A 139 -17.03 -20.42 1.74
N PHE A 140 -16.20 -20.45 2.78
CA PHE A 140 -15.16 -19.44 3.02
C PHE A 140 -14.28 -19.20 1.79
N THR A 141 -13.85 -20.27 1.12
CA THR A 141 -12.95 -20.19 -0.03
C THR A 141 -13.56 -19.49 -1.24
N GLU A 142 -14.86 -19.59 -1.43
CA GLU A 142 -15.57 -18.87 -2.52
C GLU A 142 -15.77 -17.40 -2.15
N LEU A 143 -16.05 -17.10 -0.89
CA LEU A 143 -16.14 -15.73 -0.41
C LEU A 143 -14.76 -15.04 -0.47
N ALA A 144 -13.70 -15.74 -0.11
CA ALA A 144 -12.33 -15.21 -0.21
C ALA A 144 -11.96 -14.84 -1.66
N LYS A 145 -12.27 -15.70 -2.63
CA LYS A 145 -12.05 -15.41 -4.06
C LYS A 145 -12.81 -14.18 -4.55
N THR A 146 -13.97 -13.92 -3.95
CA THR A 146 -14.87 -12.86 -4.39
C THR A 146 -14.59 -11.52 -3.72
N TYR A 147 -14.23 -11.55 -2.44
CA TYR A 147 -14.20 -10.36 -1.60
C TYR A 147 -12.81 -9.99 -1.06
N SER A 148 -11.85 -10.92 -1.03
CA SER A 148 -10.49 -10.61 -0.54
C SER A 148 -9.72 -9.79 -1.56
N GLU A 149 -9.01 -8.77 -1.09
CA GLU A 149 -8.12 -7.91 -1.89
C GLU A 149 -6.65 -8.37 -1.86
N ASP A 150 -6.35 -9.45 -1.14
CA ASP A 150 -5.04 -10.10 -1.23
C ASP A 150 -5.03 -11.07 -2.41
N ASP A 151 -4.63 -10.58 -3.57
CA ASP A 151 -4.61 -11.34 -4.82
C ASP A 151 -3.81 -12.64 -4.73
N GLU A 152 -2.74 -12.67 -3.90
CA GLU A 152 -1.88 -13.85 -3.77
C GLU A 152 -2.63 -15.02 -3.13
N THR A 153 -3.43 -14.75 -2.10
CA THR A 153 -4.19 -15.79 -1.40
C THR A 153 -5.61 -15.96 -1.91
N ALA A 154 -6.25 -14.88 -2.38
CA ALA A 154 -7.62 -14.90 -2.89
C ALA A 154 -7.82 -15.95 -3.98
N VAL A 155 -6.91 -16.03 -4.96
CA VAL A 155 -6.97 -17.03 -6.06
C VAL A 155 -6.99 -18.47 -5.54
N ASN A 156 -6.43 -18.72 -4.36
CA ASN A 156 -6.40 -20.01 -3.68
C ASN A 156 -7.46 -20.11 -2.57
N GLY A 157 -8.51 -19.28 -2.61
CA GLY A 157 -9.58 -19.29 -1.61
C GLY A 157 -9.18 -18.70 -0.26
N GLY A 158 -8.24 -17.75 -0.25
CA GLY A 158 -7.78 -17.05 0.95
C GLY A 158 -6.84 -17.88 1.84
N ILE A 159 -6.33 -19.03 1.37
CA ILE A 159 -5.47 -19.91 2.19
C ILE A 159 -4.12 -19.25 2.39
N ILE A 160 -3.79 -18.92 3.65
CA ILE A 160 -2.50 -18.32 4.02
C ILE A 160 -1.45 -19.33 4.46
N GLY A 161 -1.85 -20.56 4.73
CA GLY A 161 -0.94 -21.66 5.04
C GLY A 161 -1.47 -22.64 6.06
N GLU A 162 -0.56 -23.54 6.47
CA GLU A 162 -0.78 -24.58 7.48
C GLU A 162 0.08 -24.28 8.70
N PHE A 163 -0.54 -24.21 9.87
CA PHE A 163 0.12 -23.80 11.10
C PHE A 163 -0.20 -24.76 12.24
N THR A 164 0.71 -24.89 13.22
CA THR A 164 0.40 -25.40 14.56
C THR A 164 -0.03 -24.25 15.45
N LYS A 165 -0.71 -24.51 16.56
CA LYS A 165 -1.10 -23.44 17.50
C LYS A 165 0.08 -22.61 18.03
N ASP A 166 1.27 -23.20 18.05
CA ASP A 166 2.50 -22.54 18.51
C ASP A 166 3.12 -21.64 17.42
N THR A 167 2.82 -21.91 16.16
CA THR A 167 3.36 -21.18 14.99
C THR A 167 2.37 -20.22 14.36
N TYR A 168 1.20 -19.99 14.98
CA TYR A 168 0.28 -18.96 14.51
C TYR A 168 0.97 -17.61 14.50
N PRO A 169 0.85 -16.84 13.39
CA PRO A 169 1.36 -15.50 13.35
C PRO A 169 0.79 -14.65 14.48
N GLU A 170 1.67 -13.96 15.20
CA GLU A 170 1.31 -13.22 16.44
C GLU A 170 0.20 -12.19 16.20
N MET A 171 0.17 -11.56 15.01
CA MET A 171 -0.80 -10.53 14.65
C MET A 171 -2.25 -11.00 14.82
N PHE A 172 -2.54 -12.25 14.47
CA PHE A 172 -3.90 -12.77 14.53
C PHE A 172 -4.09 -13.99 15.46
N LYS A 173 -3.02 -14.44 16.12
CA LYS A 173 -3.06 -15.57 17.05
C LYS A 173 -4.18 -15.41 18.09
N LYS A 174 -4.28 -14.22 18.70
CA LYS A 174 -5.30 -13.90 19.71
C LYS A 174 -6.74 -14.11 19.22
N HIS A 175 -6.96 -14.01 17.89
CA HIS A 175 -8.28 -14.12 17.30
C HIS A 175 -8.63 -15.57 16.89
N ILE A 176 -7.62 -16.34 16.44
CA ILE A 176 -7.85 -17.68 15.86
C ILE A 176 -7.57 -18.84 16.80
N GLU A 177 -6.82 -18.63 17.90
CA GLU A 177 -6.39 -19.74 18.79
C GLU A 177 -7.54 -20.52 19.43
N LYS A 178 -8.73 -19.90 19.54
CA LYS A 178 -9.93 -20.48 20.14
C LYS A 178 -10.91 -21.05 19.13
N LEU A 179 -10.70 -20.78 17.85
CA LEU A 179 -11.59 -21.26 16.79
C LEU A 179 -11.44 -22.77 16.60
N GLU A 180 -12.55 -23.42 16.29
CA GLU A 180 -12.60 -24.79 15.82
C GLU A 180 -12.62 -24.84 14.28
N VAL A 181 -12.44 -26.03 13.72
CA VAL A 181 -12.51 -26.23 12.26
C VAL A 181 -13.90 -25.88 11.75
N GLY A 182 -13.95 -25.04 10.74
CA GLY A 182 -15.18 -24.51 10.15
C GLY A 182 -15.67 -23.21 10.78
N GLU A 183 -15.04 -22.74 11.86
CA GLU A 183 -15.38 -21.47 12.48
C GLU A 183 -14.55 -20.32 11.87
N SER A 184 -15.18 -19.15 11.82
CA SER A 184 -14.58 -17.88 11.39
C SER A 184 -14.62 -16.85 12.52
N THR A 185 -13.72 -15.89 12.48
CA THR A 185 -13.75 -14.75 13.39
C THR A 185 -14.92 -13.81 13.01
N GLU A 186 -15.31 -12.96 13.96
CA GLU A 186 -15.98 -11.73 13.63
C GLU A 186 -15.05 -10.83 12.81
N LEU A 187 -15.58 -9.70 12.31
CA LEU A 187 -14.80 -8.66 11.64
C LEU A 187 -13.71 -8.12 12.59
N ILE A 188 -12.48 -8.17 12.14
CA ILE A 188 -11.32 -7.63 12.86
C ILE A 188 -10.81 -6.41 12.10
N ARG A 189 -10.61 -5.31 12.82
CA ARG A 189 -9.87 -4.14 12.31
C ARG A 189 -8.50 -4.11 12.97
N GLU A 190 -7.46 -4.27 12.19
CA GLU A 190 -6.07 -4.13 12.62
C GLU A 190 -5.34 -3.17 11.69
N GLN A 191 -4.76 -2.11 12.26
CA GLN A 191 -4.16 -1.01 11.51
C GLN A 191 -5.18 -0.36 10.54
N GLU A 192 -4.86 -0.31 9.27
CA GLU A 192 -5.71 0.24 8.21
C GLU A 192 -6.37 -0.84 7.35
N ASN A 193 -6.63 -2.02 7.93
CA ASN A 193 -7.21 -3.14 7.20
C ASN A 193 -8.30 -3.84 7.99
N PHE A 194 -9.18 -4.53 7.27
CA PHE A 194 -10.23 -5.39 7.81
C PHE A 194 -9.94 -6.83 7.47
N TYR A 195 -10.14 -7.72 8.45
CA TYR A 195 -9.85 -9.14 8.32
C TYR A 195 -11.00 -10.01 8.83
N ILE A 196 -11.23 -11.14 8.15
CA ILE A 196 -11.95 -12.29 8.68
C ILE A 196 -11.04 -13.51 8.50
N PHE A 197 -10.74 -14.22 9.58
CA PHE A 197 -9.98 -15.47 9.55
C PHE A 197 -10.90 -16.67 9.76
N SER A 198 -10.50 -17.81 9.20
CA SER A 198 -11.19 -19.08 9.44
C SER A 198 -10.20 -20.23 9.58
N ILE A 199 -10.56 -21.22 10.40
CA ILE A 199 -9.91 -22.51 10.41
C ILE A 199 -10.60 -23.42 9.41
N LEU A 200 -10.02 -23.55 8.23
CA LEU A 200 -10.65 -24.26 7.11
C LEU A 200 -10.60 -25.78 7.31
N ASN A 201 -9.48 -26.30 7.80
CA ASN A 201 -9.28 -27.72 7.94
C ASN A 201 -8.23 -28.06 8.99
N LYS A 202 -8.31 -29.30 9.51
CA LYS A 202 -7.25 -29.90 10.32
C LYS A 202 -6.42 -30.83 9.45
N VAL A 203 -5.17 -30.46 9.23
CA VAL A 203 -4.23 -31.24 8.43
C VAL A 203 -3.40 -32.13 9.36
N PRO A 204 -3.23 -33.42 9.06
CA PRO A 204 -2.33 -34.28 9.81
C PRO A 204 -0.91 -33.70 9.84
N GLU A 205 -0.24 -33.81 10.99
CA GLU A 205 1.18 -33.50 11.02
C GLU A 205 1.93 -34.47 10.11
N ARG A 206 2.72 -33.93 9.19
CA ARG A 206 3.55 -34.70 8.26
C ARG A 206 4.93 -34.08 8.14
N GLU A 207 5.90 -34.92 7.87
CA GLU A 207 7.20 -34.42 7.46
C GLU A 207 7.11 -33.93 6.00
N TYR A 208 7.54 -32.70 5.78
CA TYR A 208 7.62 -32.14 4.43
C TYR A 208 8.78 -32.76 3.67
N GLN A 209 8.57 -33.13 2.41
CA GLN A 209 9.67 -33.49 1.53
C GLN A 209 10.52 -32.26 1.22
N TYR A 210 11.84 -32.45 1.13
CA TYR A 210 12.76 -31.35 0.84
C TYR A 210 12.37 -30.51 -0.40
N THR A 211 11.84 -31.18 -1.43
CA THR A 211 11.38 -30.54 -2.67
C THR A 211 10.16 -29.64 -2.47
N GLU A 212 9.31 -29.89 -1.46
CA GLU A 212 8.11 -29.11 -1.19
C GLU A 212 8.42 -27.80 -0.47
N ILE A 213 9.51 -27.76 0.30
CA ILE A 213 9.87 -26.61 1.14
C ILE A 213 11.15 -25.93 0.69
N PHE A 214 11.81 -26.46 -0.35
CA PHE A 214 13.12 -25.96 -0.80
C PHE A 214 13.12 -24.48 -1.13
N ASP A 215 12.14 -24.03 -1.93
CA ASP A 215 12.05 -22.65 -2.37
C ASP A 215 11.77 -21.73 -1.17
N LYS A 216 10.86 -22.12 -0.29
CA LYS A 216 10.54 -21.37 0.93
C LYS A 216 11.74 -21.28 1.90
N LEU A 217 12.47 -22.38 2.07
CA LEU A 217 13.72 -22.39 2.86
C LEU A 217 14.79 -21.50 2.23
N LYS A 218 14.91 -21.54 0.91
CA LYS A 218 15.86 -20.71 0.17
C LYS A 218 15.53 -19.22 0.37
N GLU A 219 14.28 -18.83 0.22
CA GLU A 219 13.82 -17.46 0.46
C GLU A 219 14.10 -17.00 1.90
N MET A 220 13.75 -17.82 2.89
CA MET A 220 14.01 -17.50 4.30
C MET A 220 15.52 -17.31 4.56
N VAL A 221 16.37 -18.23 4.08
CA VAL A 221 17.83 -18.13 4.26
C VAL A 221 18.40 -16.93 3.52
N THR A 222 17.87 -16.61 2.33
CA THR A 222 18.31 -15.45 1.55
C THR A 222 17.97 -14.16 2.27
N SER A 223 16.72 -14.00 2.72
CA SER A 223 16.26 -12.83 3.48
C SER A 223 17.05 -12.64 4.78
N GLN A 224 17.27 -13.72 5.53
CA GLN A 224 18.09 -13.66 6.75
C GLN A 224 19.53 -13.20 6.47
N LYS A 225 20.12 -13.71 5.37
CA LYS A 225 21.48 -13.35 4.98
C LYS A 225 21.57 -11.90 4.48
N GLU A 226 20.56 -11.44 3.76
CA GLU A 226 20.45 -10.04 3.33
C GLU A 226 20.35 -9.09 4.53
N GLN A 227 19.52 -9.42 5.54
CA GLN A 227 19.41 -8.63 6.77
C GLN A 227 20.75 -8.61 7.55
N GLU A 228 21.45 -9.73 7.64
CA GLU A 228 22.76 -9.82 8.29
C GLU A 228 23.81 -8.97 7.55
N LEU A 229 23.87 -9.07 6.22
CA LEU A 229 24.76 -8.29 5.38
C LEU A 229 24.48 -6.80 5.48
N TYR A 230 23.20 -6.42 5.41
CA TYR A 230 22.78 -5.04 5.56
C TYR A 230 23.13 -4.48 6.94
N GLY A 231 22.87 -5.25 8.01
CA GLY A 231 23.22 -4.87 9.37
C GLY A 231 24.75 -4.70 9.57
N ASN A 232 25.56 -5.54 8.95
CA ASN A 232 27.02 -5.43 9.00
C ASN A 232 27.50 -4.22 8.20
N TRP A 233 26.95 -4.00 7.00
CA TRP A 233 27.27 -2.83 6.18
C TRP A 233 26.92 -1.51 6.87
N ILE A 234 25.75 -1.42 7.52
CA ILE A 234 25.40 -0.23 8.32
C ILE A 234 26.39 -0.01 9.47
N LYS A 235 26.81 -1.08 10.16
CA LYS A 235 27.80 -0.97 11.24
C LYS A 235 29.16 -0.46 10.72
N GLU A 236 29.60 -0.93 9.55
CA GLU A 236 30.84 -0.44 8.92
C GLU A 236 30.70 1.03 8.53
N LEU A 237 29.59 1.43 7.90
CA LEU A 237 29.31 2.83 7.58
C LEU A 237 29.33 3.74 8.81
N MET A 238 28.74 3.30 9.92
CA MET A 238 28.72 4.06 11.18
C MET A 238 30.11 4.20 11.83
N GLN A 239 31.06 3.30 11.53
CA GLN A 239 32.43 3.42 11.99
C GLN A 239 33.26 4.43 11.18
N ASP A 240 32.97 4.54 9.88
CA ASP A 240 33.73 5.38 8.95
C ASP A 240 33.07 6.75 8.70
N THR A 241 31.85 6.97 9.17
CA THR A 241 31.05 8.18 8.91
C THR A 241 30.45 8.70 10.21
N TYR A 242 30.54 10.00 10.45
CA TYR A 242 29.78 10.65 11.53
C TYR A 242 28.27 10.62 11.18
N VAL A 243 27.50 9.94 12.00
CA VAL A 243 26.03 9.85 11.85
C VAL A 243 25.37 10.54 13.05
N GLU A 244 24.65 11.62 12.81
CA GLU A 244 23.82 12.30 13.79
C GLU A 244 22.36 11.92 13.55
N ILE A 245 21.73 11.25 14.53
CA ILE A 245 20.31 10.93 14.47
C ILE A 245 19.57 12.05 15.19
N LEU A 246 18.90 12.91 14.43
CA LEU A 246 17.99 13.92 14.99
C LEU A 246 16.65 13.24 15.25
N ILE A 247 16.34 12.95 16.52
CA ILE A 247 15.02 12.53 16.95
C ILE A 247 14.29 13.82 17.35
N GLU A 248 13.30 14.24 16.57
CA GLU A 248 12.34 15.25 17.01
C GLU A 248 11.34 14.56 17.96
N GLU A 249 11.22 15.11 19.19
CA GLU A 249 10.24 14.67 20.20
C GLU A 249 8.84 15.21 19.88
#